data_9e5f484877c21ef8799c72e1c2998c3f
#
_entry.id   9e5f484877c21ef8799c72e1c2998c3f
#
_cell.length_a   1.000
_cell.length_b   1.000
_cell.length_c   1.000
_cell.angle_alpha   90.00
_cell.angle_beta   90.00
_cell.angle_gamma   90.00
#
_symmetry.space_group_name_H-M   'P 1'
#
loop_
_entity.id
_entity.type
_entity.pdbx_description
1 polymer ?
#
loop_
_entity_poly.entity_id
_entity_poly.type
_entity_poly.pdbx_seq_one_letter_code
_entity_poly.pdbx_strand_id
1 'polypeptide(L)'
;VNGAECEPYLTSDYRRMLEEPEKVIGGLKIMLHMFPRAKGVICIEDNKPDCIAKFRELVLPEDNIEVLELKTKYPQGAERMLIYAATGRKVNSSMLPADAGCIVDNIDTVTAIYQAVRFGEPLMSRIVTVTGDAVQNPCNFEVPVGMLLSELLEQAGGLKNEASKIICGGPMMGKALF
;
A
#
# COMPACT_ATOMS: atom_id res chain seq x y z
N VAL A 1 -2.21 3.88 8.63
CA VAL A 1 -1.98 3.69 7.18
C VAL A 1 -0.98 2.58 6.96
N ASN A 2 -1.33 1.61 6.15
CA ASN A 2 -0.52 0.44 5.85
C ASN A 2 0.43 0.71 4.68
N GLY A 3 1.68 0.99 4.97
CA GLY A 3 2.81 1.10 4.04
C GLY A 3 3.85 -0.02 4.21
N ALA A 4 3.47 -1.13 4.87
CA ALA A 4 4.39 -2.25 5.08
C ALA A 4 4.82 -2.90 3.76
N GLU A 5 3.86 -3.17 2.84
CA GLU A 5 4.11 -3.86 1.57
C GLU A 5 4.94 -5.13 1.78
N CYS A 6 4.42 -6.03 2.64
CA CYS A 6 5.16 -7.22 3.07
C CYS A 6 5.14 -8.37 2.05
N GLU A 7 4.35 -8.26 0.99
CA GLU A 7 4.30 -9.25 -0.09
C GLU A 7 5.57 -9.17 -0.94
N PRO A 8 6.33 -10.26 -1.09
CA PRO A 8 7.58 -10.25 -1.84
C PRO A 8 7.38 -9.84 -3.31
N TYR A 9 8.37 -9.16 -3.87
CA TYR A 9 8.43 -8.65 -5.25
C TYR A 9 7.48 -7.50 -5.59
N LEU A 10 6.52 -7.14 -4.75
CA LEU A 10 5.68 -5.98 -4.96
C LEU A 10 6.42 -4.70 -4.54
N THR A 11 6.26 -3.64 -5.33
CA THR A 11 6.92 -2.34 -5.12
C THR A 11 6.00 -1.15 -5.42
N SER A 12 4.71 -1.38 -5.63
CA SER A 12 3.73 -0.35 -5.96
C SER A 12 3.55 0.66 -4.83
N ASP A 13 3.38 0.20 -3.59
CA ASP A 13 3.24 1.07 -2.42
C ASP A 13 4.54 1.81 -2.10
N TYR A 14 5.69 1.13 -2.25
CA TYR A 14 7.00 1.74 -2.09
C TYR A 14 7.19 2.92 -3.04
N ARG A 15 6.88 2.74 -4.34
CA ARG A 15 6.98 3.81 -5.32
C ARG A 15 5.99 4.94 -5.05
N ARG A 16 4.75 4.61 -4.67
CA ARG A 16 3.75 5.61 -4.27
C ARG A 16 4.24 6.46 -3.09
N MET A 17 4.83 5.83 -2.07
CA MET A 17 5.39 6.52 -0.91
C MET A 17 6.55 7.45 -1.28
N LEU A 18 7.40 7.06 -2.23
CA LEU A 18 8.52 7.89 -2.67
C LEU A 18 8.10 9.02 -3.61
N GLU A 19 7.17 8.77 -4.50
CA GLU A 19 6.83 9.72 -5.57
C GLU A 19 5.75 10.72 -5.14
N GLU A 20 4.80 10.32 -4.28
CA GLU A 20 3.65 11.13 -3.91
C GLU A 20 3.35 11.13 -2.39
N PRO A 21 4.35 11.28 -1.51
CA PRO A 21 4.16 11.21 -0.06
C PRO A 21 3.20 12.29 0.46
N GLU A 22 3.15 13.46 -0.19
CA GLU A 22 2.26 14.56 0.18
C GLU A 22 0.79 14.17 0.00
N LYS A 23 0.47 13.35 -1.01
CA LYS A 23 -0.89 12.85 -1.23
C LYS A 23 -1.29 11.87 -0.14
N VAL A 24 -0.37 11.01 0.30
CA VAL A 24 -0.59 10.09 1.42
C VAL A 24 -0.86 10.85 2.72
N ILE A 25 0.00 11.83 3.05
CA ILE A 25 -0.16 12.68 4.23
C ILE A 25 -1.47 13.47 4.14
N GLY A 26 -1.76 14.06 2.98
CA GLY A 26 -2.99 14.80 2.72
C GLY A 26 -4.25 13.97 2.90
N GLY A 27 -4.25 12.73 2.39
CA GLY A 27 -5.37 11.79 2.57
C GLY A 27 -5.57 11.40 4.03
N LEU A 28 -4.49 11.13 4.75
CA LEU A 28 -4.58 10.86 6.19
C LEU A 28 -5.09 12.06 6.98
N LYS A 29 -4.69 13.30 6.65
CA LYS A 29 -5.23 14.53 7.25
C LYS A 29 -6.73 14.67 6.99
N ILE A 30 -7.23 14.32 5.80
CA ILE A 30 -8.67 14.31 5.49
C ILE A 30 -9.39 13.30 6.40
N MET A 31 -8.85 12.09 6.57
CA MET A 31 -9.43 11.08 7.47
C MET A 31 -9.43 11.58 8.92
N LEU A 32 -8.34 12.17 9.39
CA LEU A 32 -8.25 12.72 10.75
C LEU A 32 -9.23 13.89 10.97
N HIS A 33 -9.55 14.66 9.94
CA HIS A 33 -10.57 15.71 10.02
C HIS A 33 -11.96 15.13 10.36
N MET A 34 -12.28 13.95 9.85
CA MET A 34 -13.53 13.24 10.19
C MET A 34 -13.47 12.61 11.60
N PHE A 35 -12.28 12.30 12.10
CA PHE A 35 -12.06 11.66 13.39
C PHE A 35 -11.11 12.48 14.28
N PRO A 36 -11.52 13.65 14.80
CA PRO A 36 -10.61 14.62 15.42
C PRO A 36 -9.94 14.14 16.71
N ARG A 37 -10.40 13.03 17.29
CA ARG A 37 -9.76 12.38 18.46
C ARG A 37 -8.82 11.24 18.06
N ALA A 38 -8.76 10.88 16.79
CA ALA A 38 -7.89 9.83 16.31
C ALA A 38 -6.45 10.33 16.13
N LYS A 39 -5.49 9.43 16.25
CA LYS A 39 -4.10 9.63 15.89
C LYS A 39 -3.82 8.92 14.56
N GLY A 40 -3.17 9.60 13.64
CA GLY A 40 -2.69 9.01 12.40
C GLY A 40 -1.36 8.28 12.63
N VAL A 41 -1.22 7.08 12.09
CA VAL A 41 0.04 6.34 12.12
C VAL A 41 0.32 5.80 10.72
N ILE A 42 1.46 6.21 10.14
CA ILE A 42 1.95 5.68 8.86
C ILE A 42 2.97 4.59 9.19
N CYS A 43 2.65 3.35 8.88
CA CYS A 43 3.46 2.17 9.22
C CYS A 43 4.28 1.75 8.01
N ILE A 44 5.61 1.74 8.11
CA ILE A 44 6.55 1.43 7.03
C ILE A 44 7.58 0.43 7.55
N GLU A 45 7.91 -0.61 6.78
CA GLU A 45 8.95 -1.56 7.17
C GLU A 45 10.37 -0.98 7.03
N ASP A 46 11.28 -1.44 7.90
CA ASP A 46 12.68 -0.99 8.03
C ASP A 46 13.54 -1.26 6.77
N ASN A 47 13.04 -2.04 5.83
CA ASN A 47 13.63 -2.23 4.50
C ASN A 47 13.37 -1.06 3.51
N LYS A 48 12.64 -0.02 3.93
CA LYS A 48 12.31 1.19 3.16
C LYS A 48 12.77 2.46 3.90
N PRO A 49 14.08 2.58 4.23
CA PRO A 49 14.59 3.67 5.08
C PRO A 49 14.44 5.05 4.44
N ASP A 50 14.47 5.13 3.13
CA ASP A 50 14.26 6.34 2.33
C ASP A 50 12.82 6.86 2.45
N CYS A 51 11.82 5.98 2.39
CA CYS A 51 10.42 6.34 2.65
C CYS A 51 10.26 6.85 4.09
N ILE A 52 10.81 6.11 5.08
CA ILE A 52 10.72 6.49 6.49
C ILE A 52 11.31 7.89 6.71
N ALA A 53 12.50 8.15 6.16
CA ALA A 53 13.16 9.45 6.26
C ALA A 53 12.31 10.56 5.64
N LYS A 54 11.79 10.32 4.43
CA LYS A 54 10.97 11.27 3.69
C LYS A 54 9.67 11.62 4.42
N PHE A 55 8.95 10.64 4.93
CA PHE A 55 7.74 10.89 5.71
C PHE A 55 8.02 11.60 7.04
N ARG A 56 9.12 11.27 7.74
CA ARG A 56 9.53 11.97 8.97
C ARG A 56 9.88 13.44 8.74
N GLU A 57 10.39 13.77 7.56
CA GLU A 57 10.68 15.14 7.16
C GLU A 57 9.41 15.94 6.85
N LEU A 58 8.41 15.30 6.21
CA LEU A 58 7.21 15.95 5.71
C LEU A 58 6.07 16.07 6.74
N VAL A 59 6.04 15.19 7.74
CA VAL A 59 5.03 15.21 8.81
C VAL A 59 5.40 16.30 9.82
N LEU A 60 4.48 17.24 10.03
CA LEU A 60 4.66 18.35 10.98
C LEU A 60 4.19 17.93 12.39
N PRO A 61 4.74 18.51 13.47
CA PRO A 61 4.36 18.20 14.84
C PRO A 61 2.86 18.40 15.13
N GLU A 62 2.23 19.37 14.48
CA GLU A 62 0.80 19.68 14.61
C GLU A 62 -0.14 18.73 13.86
N ASP A 63 0.37 17.86 12.99
CA ASP A 63 -0.47 17.01 12.15
C ASP A 63 -1.15 15.87 12.91
N ASN A 64 -0.74 15.60 14.14
CA ASN A 64 -1.17 14.42 14.92
C ASN A 64 -0.93 13.09 14.16
N ILE A 65 0.15 13.04 13.40
CA ILE A 65 0.58 11.89 12.59
C ILE A 65 1.95 11.41 13.11
N GLU A 66 2.07 10.10 13.25
CA GLU A 66 3.33 9.43 13.58
C GLU A 66 3.79 8.55 12.41
N VAL A 67 5.09 8.53 12.16
CA VAL A 67 5.73 7.57 11.23
C VAL A 67 6.34 6.45 12.05
N LEU A 68 5.73 5.27 11.99
CA LEU A 68 6.14 4.10 12.73
C LEU A 68 6.97 3.15 11.85
N GLU A 69 8.20 2.97 12.23
CA GLU A 69 9.09 1.99 11.62
C GLU A 69 8.77 0.60 12.15
N LEU A 70 8.51 -0.33 11.24
CA LEU A 70 8.18 -1.71 11.53
C LEU A 70 9.32 -2.63 11.13
N LYS A 71 9.48 -3.73 11.87
CA LYS A 71 10.42 -4.78 11.49
C LYS A 71 9.95 -5.49 10.24
N THR A 72 10.83 -5.60 9.23
CA THR A 72 10.55 -6.39 8.02
C THR A 72 10.32 -7.85 8.36
N LYS A 73 9.12 -8.32 8.11
CA LYS A 73 8.72 -9.73 8.23
C LYS A 73 7.37 -9.98 7.56
N TYR A 74 7.12 -11.21 7.17
CA TYR A 74 5.79 -11.61 6.68
C TYR A 74 5.00 -12.30 7.80
N PRO A 75 3.70 -11.98 8.02
CA PRO A 75 2.85 -11.03 7.31
C PRO A 75 2.67 -9.68 8.05
N GLN A 76 3.68 -8.82 8.08
CA GLN A 76 3.66 -7.56 8.82
C GLN A 76 2.53 -6.60 8.36
N GLY A 77 2.22 -6.61 7.06
CA GLY A 77 1.14 -5.81 6.48
C GLY A 77 -0.26 -6.40 6.65
N ALA A 78 -0.39 -7.60 7.24
CA ALA A 78 -1.71 -8.14 7.56
C ALA A 78 -2.38 -7.25 8.62
N GLU A 79 -3.62 -6.79 8.35
CA GLU A 79 -4.34 -5.78 9.12
C GLU A 79 -4.28 -5.98 10.65
N ARG A 80 -4.53 -7.20 11.13
CA ARG A 80 -4.50 -7.53 12.56
C ARG A 80 -3.09 -7.49 13.15
N MET A 81 -2.09 -7.90 12.38
CA MET A 81 -0.69 -7.84 12.79
C MET A 81 -0.21 -6.39 12.84
N LEU A 82 -0.63 -5.59 11.86
CA LEU A 82 -0.32 -4.16 11.80
C LEU A 82 -0.92 -3.41 13.00
N ILE A 83 -2.21 -3.66 13.33
CA ILE A 83 -2.86 -3.09 14.50
C ILE A 83 -2.10 -3.44 15.78
N TYR A 84 -1.72 -4.70 15.95
CA TYR A 84 -0.95 -5.13 17.11
C TYR A 84 0.42 -4.45 17.18
N ALA A 85 1.15 -4.38 16.07
CA ALA A 85 2.45 -3.73 16.02
C ALA A 85 2.37 -2.22 16.31
N ALA A 86 1.34 -1.54 15.80
CA ALA A 86 1.16 -0.11 15.96
C ALA A 86 0.55 0.32 17.31
N THR A 87 -0.27 -0.53 17.92
CA THR A 87 -1.09 -0.12 19.09
C THR A 87 -0.98 -1.04 20.32
N GLY A 88 -0.41 -2.24 20.16
CA GLY A 88 -0.44 -3.30 21.15
C GLY A 88 -1.83 -3.96 21.33
N ARG A 89 -2.86 -3.50 20.63
CA ARG A 89 -4.23 -4.04 20.72
C ARG A 89 -4.35 -5.33 19.94
N LYS A 90 -5.09 -6.28 20.48
CA LYS A 90 -5.31 -7.59 19.86
C LYS A 90 -6.68 -7.64 19.19
N VAL A 91 -6.70 -8.11 17.94
CA VAL A 91 -7.92 -8.35 17.15
C VAL A 91 -8.00 -9.85 16.87
N ASN A 92 -8.99 -10.52 17.42
CA ASN A 92 -9.21 -11.95 17.20
C ASN A 92 -10.00 -12.21 15.89
N SER A 93 -10.30 -13.49 15.61
CA SER A 93 -10.96 -13.89 14.35
C SER A 93 -12.40 -13.37 14.20
N SER A 94 -13.09 -13.08 15.29
CA SER A 94 -14.48 -12.58 15.28
C SER A 94 -14.58 -11.04 15.36
N MET A 95 -13.48 -10.35 15.60
CA MET A 95 -13.42 -8.90 15.72
C MET A 95 -13.05 -8.24 14.40
N LEU A 96 -13.58 -7.03 14.21
CA LEU A 96 -13.15 -6.08 13.17
C LEU A 96 -12.12 -5.09 13.75
N PRO A 97 -11.32 -4.42 12.94
CA PRO A 97 -10.43 -3.33 13.38
C PRO A 97 -11.13 -2.27 14.20
N ALA A 98 -12.37 -1.93 13.84
CA ALA A 98 -13.19 -0.96 14.57
C ALA A 98 -13.46 -1.36 16.02
N ASP A 99 -13.58 -2.66 16.33
CA ASP A 99 -13.76 -3.14 17.71
C ASP A 99 -12.51 -2.89 18.58
N ALA A 100 -11.36 -2.77 17.94
CA ALA A 100 -10.11 -2.34 18.57
C ALA A 100 -9.90 -0.81 18.51
N GLY A 101 -10.89 -0.05 18.01
CA GLY A 101 -10.80 1.40 17.83
C GLY A 101 -9.78 1.80 16.77
N CYS A 102 -9.63 0.99 15.72
CA CYS A 102 -8.69 1.22 14.63
C CYS A 102 -9.38 1.24 13.27
N ILE A 103 -8.85 2.05 12.35
CA ILE A 103 -9.14 2.01 10.92
C ILE A 103 -7.79 1.74 10.25
N VAL A 104 -7.76 0.81 9.30
CA VAL A 104 -6.54 0.48 8.54
C VAL A 104 -6.84 0.60 7.06
N ASP A 105 -6.11 1.48 6.40
CA ASP A 105 -6.16 1.68 4.95
C ASP A 105 -4.77 1.56 4.34
N ASN A 106 -4.73 1.02 3.13
CA ASN A 106 -3.50 0.94 2.34
C ASN A 106 -3.07 2.32 1.84
N ILE A 107 -1.77 2.50 1.58
CA ILE A 107 -1.16 3.72 1.03
C ILE A 107 -1.92 4.24 -0.19
N ASP A 108 -2.22 3.37 -1.15
CA ASP A 108 -2.87 3.78 -2.39
C ASP A 108 -4.35 4.18 -2.18
N THR A 109 -5.03 3.53 -1.23
CA THR A 109 -6.38 3.92 -0.81
C THR A 109 -6.40 5.32 -0.21
N VAL A 110 -5.46 5.63 0.67
CA VAL A 110 -5.36 6.96 1.29
C VAL A 110 -5.00 8.03 0.25
N THR A 111 -4.14 7.70 -0.72
CA THR A 111 -3.85 8.57 -1.87
C THR A 111 -5.11 8.84 -2.70
N ALA A 112 -5.92 7.82 -2.96
CA ALA A 112 -7.17 7.97 -3.69
C ALA A 112 -8.20 8.84 -2.94
N ILE A 113 -8.26 8.76 -1.61
CA ILE A 113 -9.07 9.67 -0.78
C ILE A 113 -8.65 11.12 -1.00
N TYR A 114 -7.33 11.39 -0.99
CA TYR A 114 -6.82 12.74 -1.26
C TYR A 114 -7.24 13.25 -2.65
N GLN A 115 -7.06 12.43 -3.68
CA GLN A 115 -7.41 12.78 -5.06
C GLN A 115 -8.91 13.06 -5.21
N ALA A 116 -9.75 12.19 -4.64
CA ALA A 116 -11.19 12.35 -4.70
C ALA A 116 -11.68 13.64 -4.01
N VAL A 117 -11.17 13.92 -2.82
CA VAL A 117 -11.63 15.09 -2.04
C VAL A 117 -11.01 16.39 -2.55
N ARG A 118 -9.72 16.37 -2.93
CA ARG A 118 -8.99 17.59 -3.32
C ARG A 118 -9.24 18.00 -4.76
N PHE A 119 -9.39 17.04 -5.67
CA PHE A 119 -9.47 17.29 -7.10
C PHE A 119 -10.79 16.81 -7.75
N GLY A 120 -11.63 16.10 -7.01
CA GLY A 120 -12.85 15.49 -7.57
C GLY A 120 -12.57 14.29 -8.49
N GLU A 121 -11.39 13.70 -8.39
CA GLU A 121 -10.95 12.57 -9.22
C GLU A 121 -11.39 11.25 -8.58
N PRO A 122 -12.33 10.51 -9.19
CA PRO A 122 -12.71 9.20 -8.67
C PRO A 122 -11.60 8.18 -8.88
N LEU A 123 -11.63 7.09 -8.10
CA LEU A 123 -10.68 5.99 -8.25
C LEU A 123 -10.92 5.24 -9.57
N MET A 124 -10.15 5.57 -10.60
CA MET A 124 -10.24 4.98 -11.95
C MET A 124 -9.01 4.19 -12.36
N SER A 125 -7.91 4.27 -11.59
CA SER A 125 -6.66 3.56 -11.85
C SER A 125 -6.03 3.03 -10.57
N ARG A 126 -5.11 2.07 -10.71
CA ARG A 126 -4.30 1.50 -9.63
C ARG A 126 -2.87 1.30 -10.10
N ILE A 127 -1.92 1.39 -9.17
CA ILE A 127 -0.54 0.97 -9.46
C ILE A 127 -0.46 -0.55 -9.29
N VAL A 128 0.04 -1.21 -10.33
CA VAL A 128 0.21 -2.67 -10.36
C VAL A 128 1.66 -3.00 -10.67
N THR A 129 2.28 -3.82 -9.84
CA THR A 129 3.60 -4.37 -10.08
C THR A 129 3.50 -5.56 -11.03
N VAL A 130 4.18 -5.50 -12.17
CA VAL A 130 4.38 -6.64 -13.07
C VAL A 130 5.82 -7.09 -12.94
N THR A 131 6.02 -8.32 -12.47
CA THR A 131 7.37 -8.83 -12.16
C THR A 131 7.43 -10.35 -12.36
N GLY A 132 8.61 -10.88 -12.28
CA GLY A 132 8.91 -12.31 -12.45
C GLY A 132 10.00 -12.54 -13.47
N ASP A 133 10.59 -13.72 -13.45
CA ASP A 133 11.71 -14.11 -14.30
C ASP A 133 11.32 -14.22 -15.78
N ALA A 134 10.05 -14.55 -16.07
CA ALA A 134 9.53 -14.64 -17.42
C ALA A 134 9.11 -13.29 -18.02
N VAL A 135 8.96 -12.21 -17.24
CA VAL A 135 8.54 -10.89 -17.75
C VAL A 135 9.68 -10.19 -18.46
N GLN A 136 9.41 -9.60 -19.64
CA GLN A 136 10.44 -8.92 -20.45
C GLN A 136 10.96 -7.67 -19.73
N ASN A 137 10.07 -6.78 -19.31
CA ASN A 137 10.41 -5.50 -18.67
C ASN A 137 9.63 -5.36 -17.35
N PRO A 138 10.14 -5.95 -16.24
CA PRO A 138 9.47 -5.81 -14.93
C PRO A 138 9.42 -4.34 -14.50
N CYS A 139 8.22 -3.84 -14.18
CA CYS A 139 8.05 -2.49 -13.61
C CYS A 139 6.66 -2.33 -12.98
N ASN A 140 6.42 -1.15 -12.40
CA ASN A 140 5.10 -0.74 -11.94
C ASN A 140 4.38 0.03 -13.05
N PHE A 141 3.09 -0.24 -13.22
CA PHE A 141 2.22 0.43 -14.19
C PHE A 141 1.06 1.09 -13.46
N GLU A 142 0.68 2.28 -13.88
CA GLU A 142 -0.62 2.82 -13.55
C GLU A 142 -1.65 2.23 -14.53
N VAL A 143 -2.60 1.48 -14.01
CA VAL A 143 -3.51 0.64 -14.78
C VAL A 143 -4.94 1.11 -14.56
N PRO A 144 -5.69 1.45 -15.63
CA PRO A 144 -7.11 1.76 -15.50
C PRO A 144 -7.89 0.53 -15.05
N VAL A 145 -8.91 0.75 -14.21
CA VAL A 145 -9.80 -0.32 -13.77
C VAL A 145 -10.52 -0.92 -14.98
N GLY A 146 -10.43 -2.24 -15.11
CA GLY A 146 -11.02 -2.99 -16.23
C GLY A 146 -10.05 -3.36 -17.36
N MET A 147 -8.79 -2.92 -17.30
CA MET A 147 -7.76 -3.38 -18.23
C MET A 147 -7.53 -4.89 -18.11
N LEU A 148 -7.35 -5.56 -19.24
CA LEU A 148 -7.07 -6.99 -19.23
C LEU A 148 -5.62 -7.27 -18.80
N LEU A 149 -5.42 -8.38 -18.09
CA LEU A 149 -4.05 -8.78 -17.68
C LEU A 149 -3.16 -9.09 -18.89
N SER A 150 -3.72 -9.56 -20.00
CA SER A 150 -3.00 -9.76 -21.25
C SER A 150 -2.46 -8.44 -21.84
N GLU A 151 -3.29 -7.39 -21.84
CA GLU A 151 -2.88 -6.06 -22.29
C GLU A 151 -1.77 -5.48 -21.39
N LEU A 152 -1.91 -5.65 -20.07
CA LEU A 152 -0.89 -5.23 -19.12
C LEU A 152 0.45 -5.97 -19.35
N LEU A 153 0.37 -7.27 -19.62
CA LEU A 153 1.56 -8.06 -19.92
C LEU A 153 2.22 -7.64 -21.24
N GLU A 154 1.44 -7.30 -22.25
CA GLU A 154 1.94 -6.73 -23.52
C GLU A 154 2.66 -5.39 -23.28
N GLN A 155 2.12 -4.52 -22.42
CA GLN A 155 2.77 -3.26 -22.02
C GLN A 155 4.13 -3.52 -21.33
N ALA A 156 4.25 -4.62 -20.60
CA ALA A 156 5.52 -5.05 -19.99
C ALA A 156 6.49 -5.69 -21.00
N GLY A 157 6.18 -5.64 -22.30
CA GLY A 157 7.01 -6.22 -23.38
C GLY A 157 6.77 -7.71 -23.59
N GLY A 158 5.74 -8.29 -22.99
CA GLY A 158 5.43 -9.70 -23.07
C GLY A 158 6.33 -10.59 -22.22
N LEU A 159 6.31 -11.87 -22.52
CA LEU A 159 7.11 -12.89 -21.85
C LEU A 159 8.39 -13.22 -22.64
N LYS A 160 9.51 -13.37 -21.96
CA LYS A 160 10.79 -13.83 -22.53
C LYS A 160 10.73 -15.29 -22.98
N ASN A 161 10.03 -16.10 -22.18
CA ASN A 161 9.87 -17.53 -22.34
C ASN A 161 8.44 -17.90 -21.95
N GLU A 162 8.07 -19.15 -22.25
CA GLU A 162 6.81 -19.69 -21.74
C GLU A 162 6.80 -19.69 -20.22
N ALA A 163 5.83 -19.00 -19.63
CA ALA A 163 5.66 -18.97 -18.18
C ALA A 163 5.00 -20.25 -17.68
N SER A 164 5.63 -20.93 -16.73
CA SER A 164 5.06 -22.10 -16.11
C SER A 164 3.82 -21.77 -15.27
N LYS A 165 3.75 -20.53 -14.76
CA LYS A 165 2.64 -20.05 -13.94
C LYS A 165 2.60 -18.52 -13.93
N ILE A 166 1.39 -17.97 -13.97
CA ILE A 166 1.13 -16.55 -13.70
C ILE A 166 0.38 -16.47 -12.37
N ILE A 167 0.82 -15.59 -11.48
CA ILE A 167 0.21 -15.39 -10.17
C ILE A 167 -0.30 -13.95 -10.08
N CYS A 168 -1.57 -13.78 -9.75
CA CYS A 168 -2.17 -12.48 -9.49
C CYS A 168 -2.28 -12.25 -7.99
N GLY A 169 -1.62 -11.21 -7.47
CA GLY A 169 -1.66 -10.80 -6.06
C GLY A 169 -0.42 -11.17 -5.24
N GLY A 170 0.67 -11.59 -5.89
CA GLY A 170 1.95 -11.90 -5.25
C GLY A 170 2.14 -13.36 -4.85
N PRO A 171 3.36 -13.78 -4.52
CA PRO A 171 3.71 -15.19 -4.34
C PRO A 171 3.13 -15.82 -3.07
N MET A 172 2.78 -15.02 -2.05
CA MET A 172 2.29 -15.52 -0.77
C MET A 172 0.75 -15.61 -0.72
N MET A 173 0.06 -14.56 -1.14
CA MET A 173 -1.40 -14.43 -1.06
C MET A 173 -2.09 -14.59 -2.42
N GLY A 174 -1.34 -14.54 -3.51
CA GLY A 174 -1.88 -14.53 -4.86
C GLY A 174 -2.48 -15.87 -5.30
N LYS A 175 -3.28 -15.78 -6.37
CA LYS A 175 -3.89 -16.94 -7.01
C LYS A 175 -3.23 -17.22 -8.36
N ALA A 176 -2.95 -18.48 -8.64
CA ALA A 176 -2.49 -18.90 -9.97
C ALA A 176 -3.61 -18.71 -10.98
N LEU A 177 -3.25 -18.13 -12.13
CA LEU A 177 -4.11 -18.02 -13.30
C LEU A 177 -3.78 -19.16 -14.28
N PHE A 178 -4.79 -19.63 -14.98
CA PHE A 178 -4.71 -20.71 -15.97
C PHE A 178 -4.95 -20.17 -17.37
#